data_5085af3da3a1e6d64c2d022bbf775183
#
_entry.id   5085af3da3a1e6d64c2d022bbf775183
#
_cell.length_a   1.000
_cell.length_b   1.000
_cell.length_c   1.000
_cell.angle_alpha   90.00
_cell.angle_beta   90.00
_cell.angle_gamma   90.00
#
_symmetry.space_group_name_H-M   'P 1'
#
loop_
_entity.id
_entity.type
_entity.pdbx_description
1 polymer ?
#
loop_
_entity_poly.entity_id
_entity_poly.type
_entity_poly.pdbx_seq_one_letter_code
_entity_poly.pdbx_strand_id
1 'polypeptide(L)'
;MIIVCVDNTPIMLQSLKENADKAYPYADVQAFLSAEPALEYAEKFGCDVLLCEINPPRLAGLFLAEKVKKINPKVNIIFVTVCSENEHAKAVMRLKPSGYLTKEATSTQILEELHSLRYPIA
;
A
#
# COMPACT_ATOMS: atom_id res chain seq x y z
N MET A 1 -5.45 5.95 13.04
CA MET A 1 -4.63 5.42 11.94
C MET A 1 -5.51 5.13 10.73
N ILE A 2 -5.09 5.58 9.57
CA ILE A 2 -5.80 5.34 8.31
C ILE A 2 -4.95 4.45 7.42
N ILE A 3 -5.52 3.31 7.01
CA ILE A 3 -4.87 2.36 6.11
C ILE A 3 -5.67 2.33 4.81
N VAL A 4 -4.99 2.55 3.69
CA VAL A 4 -5.60 2.52 2.36
C VAL A 4 -5.05 1.32 1.60
N CYS A 5 -5.95 0.48 1.10
CA CYS A 5 -5.62 -0.70 0.32
C CYS A 5 -6.09 -0.50 -1.12
N VAL A 6 -5.24 -0.76 -2.09
CA VAL A 6 -5.56 -0.59 -3.51
C VAL A 6 -5.09 -1.78 -4.32
N ASP A 7 -6.01 -2.43 -5.00
CA ASP A 7 -5.70 -3.51 -5.94
C ASP A 7 -6.88 -3.65 -6.90
N ASN A 8 -6.60 -3.81 -8.20
CA ASN A 8 -7.66 -3.93 -9.19
C ASN A 8 -8.30 -5.33 -9.24
N THR A 9 -7.78 -6.27 -8.47
CA THR A 9 -8.31 -7.63 -8.36
C THR A 9 -9.11 -7.76 -7.07
N PRO A 10 -10.45 -7.96 -7.13
CA PRO A 10 -11.29 -7.98 -5.92
C PRO A 10 -10.85 -8.99 -4.85
N ILE A 11 -10.43 -10.19 -5.27
CA ILE A 11 -9.97 -11.22 -4.33
C ILE A 11 -8.73 -10.75 -3.58
N MET A 12 -7.76 -10.16 -4.28
CA MET A 12 -6.53 -9.68 -3.64
C MET A 12 -6.84 -8.48 -2.75
N LEU A 13 -7.69 -7.57 -3.19
CA LEU A 13 -8.09 -6.42 -2.39
C LEU A 13 -8.72 -6.86 -1.06
N GLN A 14 -9.59 -7.87 -1.12
CA GLN A 14 -10.21 -8.43 0.08
C GLN A 14 -9.16 -8.98 1.04
N SER A 15 -8.16 -9.70 0.52
CA SER A 15 -7.06 -10.22 1.32
C SER A 15 -6.26 -9.11 2.00
N LEU A 16 -5.94 -8.05 1.28
CA LEU A 16 -5.22 -6.91 1.84
C LEU A 16 -6.01 -6.26 2.97
N LYS A 17 -7.30 -6.05 2.75
CA LYS A 17 -8.17 -5.46 3.76
C LYS A 17 -8.27 -6.33 5.02
N GLU A 18 -8.46 -7.63 4.85
CA GLU A 18 -8.54 -8.56 5.97
C GLU A 18 -7.25 -8.58 6.80
N ASN A 19 -6.11 -8.56 6.13
CA ASN A 19 -4.82 -8.52 6.83
C ASN A 19 -4.60 -7.19 7.56
N ALA A 20 -5.00 -6.08 6.96
CA ALA A 20 -4.93 -4.78 7.62
C ALA A 20 -5.82 -4.72 8.85
N ASP A 21 -7.05 -5.23 8.76
CA ASP A 21 -7.99 -5.30 9.87
C ASP A 21 -7.43 -6.16 11.01
N LYS A 22 -6.78 -7.28 10.69
CA LYS A 22 -6.15 -8.15 11.68
C LYS A 22 -4.97 -7.47 12.38
N ALA A 23 -4.11 -6.81 11.59
CA ALA A 23 -2.92 -6.17 12.14
C ALA A 23 -3.26 -5.01 13.05
N TYR A 24 -4.27 -4.24 12.68
CA TYR A 24 -4.65 -3.01 13.39
C TYR A 24 -6.18 -2.92 13.50
N PRO A 25 -6.79 -3.65 14.47
CA PRO A 25 -8.25 -3.74 14.58
C PRO A 25 -8.97 -2.40 14.77
N TYR A 26 -8.27 -1.40 15.27
CA TYR A 26 -8.87 -0.09 15.51
C TYR A 26 -8.56 0.93 14.41
N ALA A 27 -7.87 0.52 13.36
CA ALA A 27 -7.57 1.41 12.24
C ALA A 27 -8.80 1.59 11.35
N ASP A 28 -8.86 2.75 10.68
CA ASP A 28 -9.83 3.00 9.63
C ASP A 28 -9.22 2.44 8.33
N VAL A 29 -9.72 1.31 7.88
CA VAL A 29 -9.21 0.61 6.69
C VAL A 29 -10.15 0.82 5.52
N GLN A 30 -9.65 1.45 4.47
CA GLN A 30 -10.41 1.73 3.25
C GLN A 30 -9.80 0.95 2.08
N ALA A 31 -10.65 0.36 1.27
CA ALA A 31 -10.23 -0.49 0.15
C ALA A 31 -10.79 0.06 -1.17
N PHE A 32 -9.93 0.15 -2.17
CA PHE A 32 -10.28 0.71 -3.47
C PHE A 32 -9.77 -0.19 -4.59
N LEU A 33 -10.58 -0.34 -5.64
CA LEU A 33 -10.20 -1.13 -6.83
C LEU A 33 -9.32 -0.33 -7.79
N SER A 34 -9.19 0.98 -7.60
CA SER A 34 -8.39 1.81 -8.49
C SER A 34 -7.72 2.95 -7.73
N ALA A 35 -6.70 3.53 -8.35
CA ALA A 35 -5.88 4.56 -7.71
C ALA A 35 -6.61 5.89 -7.52
N GLU A 36 -7.47 6.29 -8.46
CA GLU A 36 -8.11 7.60 -8.39
C GLU A 36 -8.96 7.82 -7.14
N PRO A 37 -9.92 6.95 -6.82
CA PRO A 37 -10.68 7.14 -5.58
C PRO A 37 -9.83 7.00 -4.32
N ALA A 38 -8.77 6.17 -4.37
CA ALA A 38 -7.84 6.05 -3.25
C ALA A 38 -7.11 7.37 -3.01
N LEU A 39 -6.65 8.03 -4.08
CA LEU A 39 -5.98 9.33 -3.96
C LEU A 39 -6.94 10.40 -3.42
N GLU A 40 -8.16 10.44 -3.92
CA GLU A 40 -9.17 11.38 -3.42
C GLU A 40 -9.39 11.21 -1.92
N TYR A 41 -9.48 9.97 -1.48
CA TYR A 41 -9.64 9.68 -0.05
C TYR A 41 -8.42 10.15 0.75
N ALA A 42 -7.21 9.85 0.28
CA ALA A 42 -5.99 10.26 0.95
C ALA A 42 -5.83 11.78 1.01
N GLU A 43 -6.22 12.48 -0.04
CA GLU A 43 -6.20 13.95 -0.07
C GLU A 43 -7.15 14.55 0.95
N LYS A 44 -8.28 13.91 1.17
CA LYS A 44 -9.32 14.41 2.06
C LYS A 44 -9.08 14.02 3.53
N PHE A 45 -8.67 12.80 3.79
CA PHE A 45 -8.59 12.24 5.14
C PHE A 45 -7.17 11.88 5.58
N GLY A 46 -6.22 11.85 4.68
CA GLY A 46 -4.85 11.40 4.97
C GLY A 46 -4.66 9.92 4.72
N CYS A 47 -3.43 9.45 4.94
CA CYS A 47 -3.07 8.05 4.79
C CYS A 47 -1.82 7.78 5.60
N ASP A 48 -1.89 6.85 6.54
CA ASP A 48 -0.75 6.46 7.37
C ASP A 48 -0.04 5.23 6.81
N VAL A 49 -0.81 4.30 6.25
CA VAL A 49 -0.28 3.08 5.64
C VAL A 49 -0.97 2.88 4.30
N LEU A 50 -0.19 2.68 3.25
CA LEU A 50 -0.69 2.42 1.91
C LEU A 50 -0.24 1.02 1.47
N LEU A 51 -1.20 0.11 1.30
CA LEU A 51 -0.97 -1.21 0.71
C LEU A 51 -1.42 -1.12 -0.74
N CYS A 52 -0.50 -1.20 -1.69
CA CYS A 52 -0.91 -1.04 -3.07
C CYS A 52 -0.13 -1.89 -4.06
N GLU A 53 -0.78 -2.21 -5.17
CA GLU A 53 -0.20 -2.83 -6.35
C GLU A 53 0.44 -1.75 -7.22
N ILE A 54 1.62 -2.02 -7.75
CA ILE A 54 2.27 -1.08 -8.70
C ILE A 54 1.45 -0.94 -9.97
N ASN A 55 0.80 -2.03 -10.38
CA ASN A 55 -0.13 -2.07 -11.50
C ASN A 55 0.51 -1.76 -12.86
N PRO A 56 1.50 -2.60 -13.28
CA PRO A 56 2.08 -2.45 -14.62
C PRO A 56 1.03 -2.74 -15.70
N PRO A 57 1.17 -2.19 -16.92
CA PRO A 57 2.30 -1.38 -17.39
C PRO A 57 2.17 0.12 -17.11
N ARG A 58 1.00 0.58 -16.64
CA ARG A 58 0.74 2.02 -16.44
C ARG A 58 1.28 2.57 -15.14
N LEU A 59 1.65 1.70 -14.22
CA LEU A 59 2.24 2.08 -12.93
C LEU A 59 1.34 2.98 -12.08
N ALA A 60 0.01 2.79 -12.18
CA ALA A 60 -0.93 3.63 -11.45
C ALA A 60 -0.70 3.60 -9.93
N GLY A 61 -0.34 2.44 -9.38
CA GLY A 61 -0.04 2.30 -7.96
C GLY A 61 1.24 3.01 -7.57
N LEU A 62 2.25 3.02 -8.43
CA LEU A 62 3.49 3.74 -8.17
C LEU A 62 3.25 5.25 -8.16
N PHE A 63 2.49 5.77 -9.14
CA PHE A 63 2.12 7.18 -9.18
C PHE A 63 1.26 7.58 -8.00
N LEU A 64 0.33 6.71 -7.58
CA LEU A 64 -0.45 6.92 -6.36
C LEU A 64 0.46 7.06 -5.15
N ALA A 65 1.41 6.14 -4.98
CA ALA A 65 2.34 6.17 -3.86
C ALA A 65 3.18 7.44 -3.85
N GLU A 66 3.64 7.90 -5.00
CA GLU A 66 4.37 9.16 -5.11
C GLU A 66 3.54 10.35 -4.62
N LYS A 67 2.27 10.41 -5.01
CA LYS A 67 1.37 11.49 -4.61
C LYS A 67 1.02 11.44 -3.14
N VAL A 68 0.75 10.23 -2.62
CA VAL A 68 0.46 10.05 -1.20
C VAL A 68 1.68 10.40 -0.35
N LYS A 69 2.89 10.10 -0.81
CA LYS A 69 4.13 10.49 -0.14
C LYS A 69 4.28 12.00 -0.01
N LYS A 70 3.79 12.75 -0.99
CA LYS A 70 3.78 14.22 -0.92
C LYS A 70 2.78 14.72 0.12
N ILE A 71 1.64 14.03 0.27
CA ILE A 71 0.63 14.37 1.27
C ILE A 71 1.16 14.09 2.68
N ASN A 72 1.75 12.91 2.86
CA ASN A 72 2.33 12.49 4.14
C ASN A 72 3.72 11.90 3.91
N PRO A 73 4.80 12.66 4.12
CA PRO A 73 6.16 12.17 3.91
C PRO A 73 6.53 10.95 4.76
N LYS A 74 5.79 10.68 5.82
CA LYS A 74 6.00 9.53 6.71
C LYS A 74 5.00 8.40 6.45
N VAL A 75 4.33 8.40 5.31
CA VAL A 75 3.44 7.30 4.97
C VAL A 75 4.23 6.00 4.84
N ASN A 76 3.67 4.93 5.40
CA ASN A 76 4.26 3.60 5.29
C ASN A 76 3.68 2.93 4.05
N ILE A 77 4.50 2.79 3.01
CA ILE A 77 4.07 2.20 1.74
C ILE A 77 4.53 0.75 1.71
N ILE A 78 3.58 -0.15 1.48
CA ILE A 78 3.87 -1.56 1.27
C ILE A 78 3.33 -1.94 -0.10
N PHE A 79 4.23 -2.25 -1.03
CA PHE A 79 3.83 -2.72 -2.35
C PHE A 79 3.58 -4.22 -2.31
N VAL A 80 2.45 -4.65 -2.85
CA VAL A 80 2.13 -6.07 -3.04
C VAL A 80 1.81 -6.23 -4.53
N THR A 81 2.76 -6.71 -5.30
CA THR A 81 2.70 -6.60 -6.75
C THR A 81 3.11 -7.90 -7.45
N VAL A 82 2.60 -8.09 -8.68
CA VAL A 82 3.07 -9.16 -9.56
C VAL A 82 4.45 -8.82 -10.13
N CYS A 83 4.85 -7.57 -10.07
CA CYS A 83 6.09 -7.08 -10.66
C CYS A 83 7.28 -7.39 -9.75
N SER A 84 7.97 -8.49 -10.01
CA SER A 84 9.18 -8.85 -9.28
C SER A 84 10.43 -8.30 -9.95
N GLU A 85 10.30 -7.71 -11.14
CA GLU A 85 11.41 -7.20 -11.92
C GLU A 85 11.90 -5.84 -11.42
N ASN A 86 13.18 -5.61 -11.64
CA ASN A 86 13.83 -4.39 -11.14
C ASN A 86 13.68 -3.17 -12.06
N GLU A 87 12.80 -3.24 -13.07
CA GLU A 87 12.59 -2.12 -14.00
C GLU A 87 12.23 -0.82 -13.30
N HIS A 88 11.52 -0.92 -12.18
CA HIS A 88 11.07 0.25 -11.43
C HIS A 88 11.75 0.39 -10.08
N ALA A 89 12.82 -0.38 -9.87
CA ALA A 89 13.48 -0.44 -8.57
C ALA A 89 13.93 0.92 -8.06
N LYS A 90 14.50 1.75 -8.93
CA LYS A 90 14.96 3.09 -8.53
C LYS A 90 13.81 3.98 -8.07
N ALA A 91 12.69 3.97 -8.81
CA ALA A 91 11.51 4.76 -8.46
C ALA A 91 10.90 4.27 -7.13
N VAL A 92 10.81 2.95 -6.96
CA VAL A 92 10.31 2.35 -5.72
C VAL A 92 11.21 2.73 -4.55
N MET A 93 12.52 2.60 -4.70
CA MET A 93 13.46 2.89 -3.60
C MET A 93 13.49 4.36 -3.21
N ARG A 94 13.23 5.27 -4.14
CA ARG A 94 13.13 6.70 -3.83
C ARG A 94 11.99 7.00 -2.87
N LEU A 95 10.95 6.18 -2.88
CA LEU A 95 9.80 6.36 -1.98
C LEU A 95 10.08 5.85 -0.58
N LYS A 96 11.19 5.15 -0.37
CA LYS A 96 11.56 4.55 0.91
C LYS A 96 10.41 3.76 1.52
N PRO A 97 9.91 2.73 0.79
CA PRO A 97 8.75 1.96 1.26
C PRO A 97 9.09 1.17 2.53
N SER A 98 8.04 0.86 3.30
CA SER A 98 8.17 -0.04 4.44
C SER A 98 8.37 -1.48 3.98
N GLY A 99 7.77 -1.86 2.87
CA GLY A 99 7.90 -3.22 2.37
C GLY A 99 7.59 -3.35 0.89
N TYR A 100 8.06 -4.45 0.33
CA TYR A 100 7.83 -4.79 -1.07
C TYR A 100 7.63 -6.30 -1.14
N LEU A 101 6.44 -6.73 -1.47
CA LEU A 101 6.08 -8.13 -1.56
C LEU A 101 5.55 -8.48 -2.96
N THR A 102 5.75 -9.72 -3.37
CA THR A 102 5.09 -10.22 -4.58
C THR A 102 3.68 -10.69 -4.21
N LYS A 103 2.81 -10.86 -5.21
CA LYS A 103 1.44 -11.37 -4.97
C LYS A 103 1.41 -12.83 -4.52
N GLU A 104 2.54 -13.51 -4.52
CA GLU A 104 2.67 -14.85 -3.96
C GLU A 104 2.83 -14.83 -2.45
N ALA A 105 2.97 -13.64 -1.85
CA ALA A 105 3.13 -13.51 -0.41
C ALA A 105 1.94 -14.10 0.34
N THR A 106 2.24 -14.81 1.41
CA THR A 106 1.22 -15.38 2.29
C THR A 106 0.63 -14.30 3.20
N SER A 107 -0.52 -14.60 3.81
CA SER A 107 -1.11 -13.70 4.81
C SER A 107 -0.13 -13.42 5.94
N THR A 108 0.63 -14.43 6.37
CA THR A 108 1.65 -14.27 7.41
C THR A 108 2.70 -13.25 7.01
N GLN A 109 3.19 -13.31 5.77
CA GLN A 109 4.17 -12.35 5.26
C GLN A 109 3.63 -10.93 5.20
N ILE A 110 2.37 -10.78 4.79
CA ILE A 110 1.72 -9.46 4.75
C ILE A 110 1.58 -8.91 6.16
N LEU A 111 1.17 -9.74 7.13
CA LEU A 111 1.06 -9.33 8.52
C LEU A 111 2.40 -8.93 9.12
N GLU A 112 3.46 -9.67 8.80
CA GLU A 112 4.81 -9.35 9.26
C GLU A 112 5.25 -7.97 8.76
N GLU A 113 4.99 -7.65 7.48
CA GLU A 113 5.31 -6.33 6.95
C GLU A 113 4.49 -5.23 7.61
N LEU A 114 3.21 -5.48 7.88
CA LEU A 114 2.36 -4.52 8.57
C LEU A 114 2.83 -4.26 10.01
N HIS A 115 3.47 -5.23 10.65
CA HIS A 115 4.02 -5.07 11.99
C HIS A 115 5.46 -4.51 12.01
N SER A 116 6.05 -4.29 10.82
CA SER A 116 7.44 -3.80 10.68
C SER A 116 7.47 -2.49 9.93
N LEU A 117 6.62 -1.55 10.31
CA LEU A 117 6.50 -0.27 9.62
C LEU A 117 7.77 0.58 9.75
N ARG A 118 8.17 1.20 8.65
CA ARG A 118 9.34 2.07 8.60
C ARG A 118 9.17 3.32 9.47
N TYR A 119 7.98 3.89 9.46
CA TYR A 119 7.66 5.07 10.25
C TYR A 119 6.67 4.70 11.33
N PRO A 120 7.09 4.76 12.61
CA PRO A 120 6.19 4.41 13.71
C PRO A 120 4.95 5.30 13.73
N ILE A 121 3.82 4.70 14.08
CA ILE A 121 2.55 5.41 14.21
C ILE A 121 2.21 5.49 15.69
N ALA A 122 2.00 6.70 16.15
CA ALA A 122 1.69 6.96 17.56
C ALA A 122 0.28 6.46 17.93
#